data_e3781a5639990779734b3c0db07bc40c
#
_entry.id   e3781a5639990779734b3c0db07bc40c
#
_cell.length_a   1.000
_cell.length_b   1.000
_cell.length_c   1.000
_cell.angle_alpha   90.00
_cell.angle_beta   90.00
_cell.angle_gamma   90.00
#
_symmetry.space_group_name_H-M   'P 1'
#
loop_
_entity.id
_entity.type
_entity.pdbx_description
1 polymer ?
#
loop_
_entity_poly.entity_id
_entity_poly.type
_entity_poly.pdbx_seq_one_letter_code
_entity_poly.pdbx_strand_id
1 'polypeptide(L)'
;MHVWPKKWLVFFACLLLNSPFILADSIDLTGRISYLKEKDRAYTIDELSSSEFSNKFLKASSNIMLFGLSDKPYWLKLDLASAQLKQSDQWLLEISNYKLNQVEVIYQNISGEREHLHAGIFVPVWEQMINSRNYVFPLKGIDFREPLYIKVASPYIRIPISLLNLSGFIEKEQIQILTDGIFYGIVFAILCYHFLIFLALRNRSYLHYAIFLTFVLLWFLSGQGWALLYLFAPLPKLGHISNPLLGLAVLISGIQ
;
A
#
# COMPACT_ATOMS: atom_id res chain seq x y z
N MET A 1 7.88 41.54 2.74
CA MET A 1 6.93 40.44 2.96
C MET A 1 6.33 40.04 1.61
N HIS A 2 6.95 39.07 0.90
CA HIS A 2 6.36 38.54 -0.33
C HIS A 2 5.36 37.45 0.05
N VAL A 3 4.09 37.78 -0.05
CA VAL A 3 2.99 36.82 0.06
C VAL A 3 3.06 35.93 -1.18
N TRP A 4 3.50 34.70 -1.04
CA TRP A 4 3.41 33.70 -2.09
C TRP A 4 1.93 33.54 -2.49
N PRO A 5 1.60 33.60 -3.79
CA PRO A 5 0.21 33.52 -4.21
C PRO A 5 -0.35 32.16 -3.79
N LYS A 6 -1.47 32.17 -3.06
CA LYS A 6 -2.22 31.00 -2.58
C LYS A 6 -2.47 29.92 -3.67
N LYS A 7 -2.37 30.33 -4.95
CA LYS A 7 -2.49 29.46 -6.12
C LYS A 7 -1.43 28.35 -6.21
N TRP A 8 -0.20 28.60 -5.73
CA TRP A 8 0.87 27.59 -5.74
C TRP A 8 0.69 26.53 -4.66
N LEU A 9 0.15 26.91 -3.49
CA LEU A 9 -0.21 25.97 -2.44
C LEU A 9 -1.34 25.03 -2.89
N VAL A 10 -2.32 25.55 -3.61
CA VAL A 10 -3.41 24.73 -4.20
C VAL A 10 -2.87 23.82 -5.31
N PHE A 11 -1.97 24.30 -6.16
CA PHE A 11 -1.34 23.49 -7.20
C PHE A 11 -0.51 22.34 -6.60
N PHE A 12 0.29 22.62 -5.57
CA PHE A 12 1.03 21.59 -4.83
C PHE A 12 0.09 20.63 -4.09
N ALA A 13 -0.97 21.11 -3.46
CA ALA A 13 -1.97 20.26 -2.83
C ALA A 13 -2.69 19.35 -3.84
N CYS A 14 -3.01 19.86 -5.04
CA CYS A 14 -3.60 19.07 -6.12
C CYS A 14 -2.62 18.03 -6.68
N LEU A 15 -1.33 18.33 -6.78
CA LEU A 15 -0.29 17.36 -7.16
C LEU A 15 -0.13 16.25 -6.10
N LEU A 16 -0.31 16.59 -4.82
CA LEU A 16 -0.21 15.66 -3.70
C LEU A 16 -1.43 14.73 -3.55
N LEU A 17 -2.61 15.20 -3.98
CA LEU A 17 -3.86 14.46 -3.88
C LEU A 17 -4.14 13.57 -5.11
N ASN A 18 -3.50 13.84 -6.23
CA ASN A 18 -3.61 13.06 -7.45
C ASN A 18 -2.36 12.19 -7.67
N SER A 19 -2.16 11.17 -6.82
CA SER A 19 -1.51 9.98 -7.36
C SER A 19 -2.48 9.46 -8.42
N PRO A 20 -2.13 9.48 -9.72
CA PRO A 20 -2.99 8.90 -10.72
C PRO A 20 -3.18 7.44 -10.32
N PHE A 21 -4.43 7.06 -10.07
CA PHE A 21 -4.82 5.66 -10.03
C PHE A 21 -4.66 5.19 -11.48
N ILE A 22 -3.44 4.76 -11.82
CA ILE A 22 -3.15 4.25 -13.14
C ILE A 22 -3.89 2.92 -13.20
N LEU A 23 -4.92 2.90 -14.02
CA LEU A 23 -5.55 1.69 -14.52
C LEU A 23 -4.54 0.99 -15.45
N ALA A 24 -3.50 0.39 -14.87
CA ALA A 24 -2.88 -0.76 -15.49
C ALA A 24 -3.99 -1.81 -15.68
N ASP A 25 -3.84 -2.73 -16.61
CA ASP A 25 -4.80 -3.81 -16.92
C ASP A 25 -5.11 -4.67 -15.67
N SER A 26 -5.70 -4.02 -14.66
CA SER A 26 -6.16 -4.66 -13.44
C SER A 26 -7.55 -5.23 -13.70
N ILE A 27 -7.73 -6.48 -13.33
CA ILE A 27 -9.04 -7.13 -13.43
C ILE A 27 -10.01 -6.45 -12.50
N ASP A 28 -11.19 -6.13 -13.02
CA ASP A 28 -12.29 -5.65 -12.18
C ASP A 28 -12.77 -6.77 -11.25
N LEU A 29 -12.53 -6.57 -9.97
CA LEU A 29 -12.93 -7.48 -8.91
C LEU A 29 -14.27 -7.09 -8.27
N THR A 30 -14.95 -6.05 -8.80
CA THR A 30 -16.24 -5.58 -8.28
C THR A 30 -17.28 -6.72 -8.34
N GLY A 31 -17.92 -6.97 -7.21
CA GLY A 31 -18.89 -8.07 -7.08
C GLY A 31 -18.30 -9.48 -6.95
N ARG A 32 -16.98 -9.66 -7.08
CA ARG A 32 -16.27 -10.94 -6.90
C ARG A 32 -15.67 -11.09 -5.50
N ILE A 33 -15.65 -10.03 -4.72
CA ILE A 33 -15.15 -10.00 -3.36
C ILE A 33 -16.33 -10.10 -2.40
N SER A 34 -16.20 -10.98 -1.43
CA SER A 34 -17.08 -11.03 -0.27
C SER A 34 -16.26 -11.01 1.00
N TYR A 35 -16.80 -10.49 2.10
CA TYR A 35 -16.07 -10.34 3.34
C TYR A 35 -16.86 -10.84 4.55
N LEU A 36 -16.14 -11.26 5.59
CA LEU A 36 -16.68 -11.71 6.85
C LEU A 36 -15.78 -11.21 7.99
N LYS A 37 -16.36 -10.58 9.01
CA LYS A 37 -15.63 -10.22 10.24
C LYS A 37 -15.60 -11.41 11.18
N GLU A 38 -14.43 -11.77 11.75
CA GLU A 38 -14.34 -12.73 12.86
C GLU A 38 -15.11 -12.20 14.09
N LYS A 39 -15.78 -13.09 14.79
CA LYS A 39 -16.50 -12.75 16.03
C LYS A 39 -15.67 -13.14 17.24
N ASP A 40 -16.09 -14.19 17.96
CA ASP A 40 -15.54 -14.54 19.26
C ASP A 40 -14.40 -15.55 19.19
N ARG A 41 -14.24 -16.22 18.06
CA ARG A 41 -13.17 -17.20 17.81
C ARG A 41 -12.57 -17.06 16.43
N ALA A 42 -11.33 -17.52 16.29
CA ALA A 42 -10.70 -17.65 14.98
C ALA A 42 -11.45 -18.71 14.14
N TYR A 43 -11.62 -18.41 12.85
CA TYR A 43 -12.19 -19.35 11.88
C TYR A 43 -11.07 -20.10 11.17
N THR A 44 -11.30 -21.38 10.90
CA THR A 44 -10.42 -22.18 10.05
C THR A 44 -10.86 -22.08 8.59
N ILE A 45 -9.93 -22.36 7.67
CA ILE A 45 -10.23 -22.30 6.24
C ILE A 45 -11.28 -23.35 5.84
N ASP A 46 -11.30 -24.51 6.51
CA ASP A 46 -12.25 -25.58 6.24
C ASP A 46 -13.68 -25.18 6.66
N GLU A 47 -13.80 -24.45 7.77
CA GLU A 47 -15.08 -23.87 8.18
C GLU A 47 -15.57 -22.84 7.17
N LEU A 48 -14.68 -21.91 6.74
CA LEU A 48 -15.02 -20.86 5.78
C LEU A 48 -15.40 -21.39 4.40
N SER A 49 -14.87 -22.56 4.02
CA SER A 49 -15.20 -23.26 2.77
C SER A 49 -16.53 -24.01 2.83
N SER A 50 -17.08 -24.21 4.04
CA SER A 50 -18.36 -24.92 4.20
C SER A 50 -19.55 -24.12 3.68
N SER A 51 -20.60 -24.82 3.28
CA SER A 51 -21.86 -24.20 2.80
C SER A 51 -22.50 -23.30 3.88
N GLU A 52 -22.35 -23.65 5.15
CA GLU A 52 -22.88 -22.87 6.27
C GLU A 52 -22.27 -21.47 6.35
N PHE A 53 -20.94 -21.36 6.17
CA PHE A 53 -20.24 -20.08 6.22
C PHE A 53 -20.35 -19.28 4.91
N SER A 54 -20.54 -19.93 3.77
CA SER A 54 -20.70 -19.23 2.48
C SER A 54 -21.83 -18.20 2.51
N ASN A 55 -22.90 -18.46 3.23
CA ASN A 55 -24.04 -17.54 3.36
C ASN A 55 -23.81 -16.38 4.35
N LYS A 56 -22.73 -16.44 5.15
CA LYS A 56 -22.39 -15.39 6.13
C LYS A 56 -21.51 -14.29 5.54
N PHE A 57 -20.94 -14.54 4.35
CA PHE A 57 -20.14 -13.55 3.64
C PHE A 57 -21.01 -12.47 3.03
N LEU A 58 -20.65 -11.20 3.26
CA LEU A 58 -21.30 -10.04 2.68
C LEU A 58 -20.57 -9.64 1.40
N LYS A 59 -21.29 -9.34 0.32
CA LYS A 59 -20.69 -8.87 -0.92
C LYS A 59 -20.10 -7.48 -0.77
N ALA A 60 -18.89 -7.29 -1.27
CA ALA A 60 -18.24 -5.98 -1.35
C ALA A 60 -18.74 -5.23 -2.60
N SER A 61 -18.95 -3.93 -2.44
CA SER A 61 -19.36 -3.02 -3.54
C SER A 61 -18.18 -2.41 -4.29
N SER A 62 -16.94 -2.65 -3.84
CA SER A 62 -15.73 -2.03 -4.38
C SER A 62 -14.51 -2.92 -4.16
N ASN A 63 -13.48 -2.73 -4.99
CA ASN A 63 -12.16 -3.34 -4.81
C ASN A 63 -11.36 -2.72 -3.65
N ILE A 64 -11.86 -1.62 -3.07
CA ILE A 64 -11.27 -0.96 -1.89
C ILE A 64 -12.22 -1.13 -0.73
N MET A 65 -11.87 -1.99 0.21
CA MET A 65 -12.64 -2.19 1.43
C MET A 65 -12.09 -1.32 2.55
N LEU A 66 -12.96 -0.53 3.16
CA LEU A 66 -12.64 0.33 4.30
C LEU A 66 -13.49 -0.10 5.49
N PHE A 67 -12.88 -0.83 6.41
CA PHE A 67 -13.55 -1.29 7.63
C PHE A 67 -13.27 -0.39 8.85
N GLY A 68 -12.29 0.54 8.71
CA GLY A 68 -11.90 1.45 9.78
C GLY A 68 -11.17 0.76 10.93
N LEU A 69 -11.42 1.21 12.15
CA LEU A 69 -10.84 0.62 13.35
C LEU A 69 -11.50 -0.73 13.65
N SER A 70 -10.67 -1.75 13.86
CA SER A 70 -11.14 -3.10 14.20
C SER A 70 -10.16 -3.80 15.13
N ASP A 71 -10.73 -4.47 16.13
CA ASP A 71 -10.04 -5.37 17.07
C ASP A 71 -10.03 -6.82 16.60
N LYS A 72 -10.80 -7.14 15.55
CA LYS A 72 -10.96 -8.48 15.03
C LYS A 72 -10.52 -8.55 13.56
N PRO A 73 -9.97 -9.70 13.12
CA PRO A 73 -9.62 -9.93 11.73
C PRO A 73 -10.84 -9.92 10.80
N TYR A 74 -10.58 -9.61 9.55
CA TYR A 74 -11.52 -9.78 8.44
C TYR A 74 -11.02 -10.85 7.49
N TRP A 75 -11.93 -11.67 7.05
CA TRP A 75 -11.75 -12.62 5.98
C TRP A 75 -12.39 -12.08 4.70
N LEU A 76 -11.66 -12.16 3.62
CA LEU A 76 -12.13 -11.85 2.29
C LEU A 76 -12.12 -13.12 1.47
N LYS A 77 -13.19 -13.35 0.72
CA LYS A 77 -13.34 -14.45 -0.23
C LYS A 77 -13.37 -13.84 -1.63
N LEU A 78 -12.45 -14.25 -2.47
CA LEU A 78 -12.34 -13.84 -3.86
C LEU A 78 -12.78 -14.99 -4.75
N ASP A 79 -13.85 -14.78 -5.52
CA ASP A 79 -14.33 -15.73 -6.52
C ASP A 79 -13.84 -15.31 -7.90
N LEU A 80 -12.90 -16.08 -8.47
CA LEU A 80 -12.26 -15.81 -9.73
C LEU A 80 -12.77 -16.70 -10.88
N ALA A 81 -13.65 -17.64 -10.61
CA ALA A 81 -14.11 -18.62 -11.60
C ALA A 81 -14.72 -17.97 -12.86
N SER A 82 -15.40 -16.83 -12.68
CA SER A 82 -16.04 -16.08 -13.78
C SER A 82 -15.15 -15.03 -14.42
N ALA A 83 -13.86 -14.89 -14.02
CA ALA A 83 -13.00 -13.79 -14.43
C ALA A 83 -12.30 -14.00 -15.79
N GLN A 84 -12.51 -15.14 -16.47
CA GLN A 84 -11.88 -15.49 -17.76
C GLN A 84 -10.36 -15.32 -17.76
N LEU A 85 -9.70 -15.67 -16.66
CA LEU A 85 -8.27 -15.54 -16.49
C LEU A 85 -7.53 -16.65 -17.27
N LYS A 86 -6.43 -16.29 -17.92
CA LYS A 86 -5.60 -17.27 -18.59
C LYS A 86 -4.71 -17.98 -17.58
N GLN A 87 -4.82 -19.30 -17.52
CA GLN A 87 -4.01 -20.13 -16.62
C GLN A 87 -2.51 -20.07 -16.92
N SER A 88 -2.13 -19.71 -18.15
CA SER A 88 -0.73 -19.56 -18.58
C SER A 88 -0.05 -18.31 -18.04
N ASP A 89 -0.83 -17.31 -17.60
CA ASP A 89 -0.29 -16.04 -17.14
C ASP A 89 0.17 -16.14 -15.68
N GLN A 90 1.21 -15.38 -15.36
CA GLN A 90 1.65 -15.22 -13.97
C GLN A 90 0.80 -14.13 -13.31
N TRP A 91 -0.07 -14.54 -12.41
CA TRP A 91 -0.97 -13.63 -11.69
C TRP A 91 -0.40 -13.20 -10.36
N LEU A 92 -0.55 -11.92 -10.06
CA LEU A 92 -0.09 -11.27 -8.85
C LEU A 92 -1.29 -10.62 -8.15
N LEU A 93 -1.49 -10.98 -6.90
CA LEU A 93 -2.46 -10.31 -6.02
C LEU A 93 -1.71 -9.21 -5.27
N GLU A 94 -2.10 -7.97 -5.49
CA GLU A 94 -1.52 -6.82 -4.80
C GLU A 94 -2.51 -6.26 -3.79
N ILE A 95 -2.03 -6.01 -2.57
CA ILE A 95 -2.72 -5.26 -1.53
C ILE A 95 -1.94 -3.97 -1.30
N SER A 96 -2.47 -2.85 -1.85
CA SER A 96 -1.79 -1.55 -1.86
C SER A 96 -1.90 -0.84 -0.51
N ASN A 97 -1.49 -1.53 0.57
CA ASN A 97 -1.41 -0.97 1.91
C ASN A 97 -0.32 -1.67 2.74
N TYR A 98 0.87 -1.11 2.75
CA TYR A 98 2.03 -1.62 3.49
C TYR A 98 1.91 -1.48 5.03
N LYS A 99 0.85 -0.83 5.54
CA LYS A 99 0.63 -0.57 6.98
C LYS A 99 -0.20 -1.65 7.69
N LEU A 100 -0.63 -2.69 6.97
CA LEU A 100 -1.38 -3.78 7.58
C LEU A 100 -0.48 -4.65 8.46
N ASN A 101 -0.95 -4.97 9.67
CA ASN A 101 -0.15 -5.73 10.64
C ASN A 101 0.10 -7.17 10.17
N GLN A 102 -0.94 -7.81 9.65
CA GLN A 102 -0.87 -9.20 9.19
C GLN A 102 -1.82 -9.39 8.03
N VAL A 103 -1.30 -10.00 6.99
CA VAL A 103 -2.03 -10.41 5.79
C VAL A 103 -1.65 -11.84 5.48
N GLU A 104 -2.64 -12.71 5.36
CA GLU A 104 -2.48 -14.09 4.93
C GLU A 104 -3.32 -14.31 3.67
N VAL A 105 -2.72 -14.92 2.67
CA VAL A 105 -3.41 -15.29 1.43
C VAL A 105 -3.37 -16.81 1.31
N ILE A 106 -4.54 -17.41 1.15
CA ILE A 106 -4.71 -18.87 1.08
C ILE A 106 -5.47 -19.20 -0.19
N TYR A 107 -4.88 -20.04 -1.04
CA TYR A 107 -5.50 -20.50 -2.27
C TYR A 107 -5.14 -21.95 -2.56
N GLN A 108 -5.91 -22.59 -3.43
CA GLN A 108 -5.64 -23.93 -3.91
C GLN A 108 -4.94 -23.86 -5.27
N ASN A 109 -3.86 -24.62 -5.41
CA ASN A 109 -3.18 -24.76 -6.69
C ASN A 109 -3.84 -25.86 -7.55
N ILE A 110 -3.49 -25.94 -8.83
CA ILE A 110 -4.01 -26.94 -9.79
C ILE A 110 -3.67 -28.38 -9.40
N SER A 111 -2.70 -28.60 -8.51
CA SER A 111 -2.37 -29.92 -7.95
C SER A 111 -3.27 -30.31 -6.79
N GLY A 112 -4.17 -29.42 -6.36
CA GLY A 112 -5.05 -29.63 -5.21
C GLY A 112 -4.44 -29.30 -3.85
N GLU A 113 -3.20 -28.80 -3.82
CA GLU A 113 -2.52 -28.39 -2.60
C GLU A 113 -2.91 -26.97 -2.21
N ARG A 114 -2.97 -26.72 -0.90
CA ARG A 114 -3.22 -25.36 -0.36
C ARG A 114 -1.91 -24.64 -0.14
N GLU A 115 -1.82 -23.48 -0.76
CA GLU A 115 -0.70 -22.56 -0.60
C GLU A 115 -1.07 -21.50 0.45
N HIS A 116 -0.11 -21.19 1.34
CA HIS A 116 -0.24 -20.19 2.39
C HIS A 116 0.85 -19.15 2.24
N LEU A 117 0.47 -17.92 1.94
CA LEU A 117 1.38 -16.80 1.75
C LEU A 117 1.15 -15.77 2.86
N HIS A 118 2.24 -15.20 3.41
CA HIS A 118 2.17 -14.25 4.53
C HIS A 118 2.86 -12.94 4.18
N ALA A 119 2.30 -11.85 4.66
CA ALA A 119 2.92 -10.52 4.65
C ALA A 119 2.41 -9.70 5.84
N GLY A 120 3.03 -8.57 6.09
CA GLY A 120 2.63 -7.65 7.15
C GLY A 120 3.81 -6.87 7.72
N ILE A 121 3.52 -5.94 8.62
CA ILE A 121 4.54 -5.06 9.22
C ILE A 121 5.57 -5.80 10.09
N PHE A 122 5.24 -7.02 10.50
CA PHE A 122 6.15 -7.84 11.31
C PHE A 122 6.99 -8.80 10.47
N VAL A 123 6.70 -8.91 9.17
CA VAL A 123 7.46 -9.71 8.23
C VAL A 123 8.55 -8.83 7.62
N PRO A 124 9.84 -9.21 7.77
CA PRO A 124 10.94 -8.46 7.18
C PRO A 124 10.79 -8.30 5.66
N VAL A 125 11.24 -7.17 5.12
CA VAL A 125 11.09 -6.87 3.68
C VAL A 125 11.76 -7.92 2.80
N TRP A 126 12.90 -8.48 3.22
CA TRP A 126 13.61 -9.53 2.48
C TRP A 126 12.94 -10.91 2.48
N GLU A 127 11.97 -11.12 3.36
CA GLU A 127 11.13 -12.33 3.38
C GLU A 127 9.88 -12.18 2.49
N GLN A 128 9.62 -10.97 1.99
CA GLN A 128 8.53 -10.74 1.04
C GLN A 128 8.85 -11.40 -0.30
N MET A 129 7.85 -12.00 -0.91
CA MET A 129 8.02 -12.76 -2.15
C MET A 129 8.43 -11.89 -3.34
N ILE A 130 7.97 -10.64 -3.35
CA ILE A 130 8.31 -9.63 -4.36
C ILE A 130 8.71 -8.37 -3.62
N ASN A 131 9.89 -7.82 -3.98
CA ASN A 131 10.39 -6.59 -3.40
C ASN A 131 9.61 -5.38 -3.97
N SER A 132 8.50 -5.06 -3.34
CA SER A 132 7.64 -3.93 -3.64
C SER A 132 7.27 -3.21 -2.35
N ARG A 133 6.89 -1.95 -2.44
CA ARG A 133 6.38 -1.16 -1.30
C ARG A 133 4.99 -1.63 -0.83
N ASN A 134 4.26 -2.35 -1.66
CA ASN A 134 2.98 -2.99 -1.34
C ASN A 134 3.16 -4.48 -1.10
N TYR A 135 2.18 -5.11 -0.48
CA TYR A 135 2.19 -6.57 -0.35
C TYR A 135 1.75 -7.19 -1.66
N VAL A 136 2.65 -7.94 -2.29
CA VAL A 136 2.43 -8.60 -3.58
C VAL A 136 2.62 -10.10 -3.43
N PHE A 137 1.58 -10.84 -3.76
CA PHE A 137 1.53 -12.30 -3.63
C PHE A 137 1.49 -12.95 -5.01
N PRO A 138 2.55 -13.69 -5.42
CA PRO A 138 2.53 -14.45 -6.65
C PRO A 138 1.63 -15.67 -6.51
N LEU A 139 0.57 -15.75 -7.29
CA LEU A 139 -0.41 -16.83 -7.28
C LEU A 139 0.05 -17.96 -8.23
N LYS A 140 1.10 -18.67 -7.84
CA LYS A 140 1.70 -19.74 -8.66
C LYS A 140 0.74 -20.92 -8.80
N GLY A 141 0.39 -21.24 -10.04
CA GLY A 141 -0.43 -22.41 -10.34
C GLY A 141 -1.82 -22.39 -9.67
N ILE A 142 -2.38 -21.23 -9.40
CA ILE A 142 -3.70 -21.10 -8.77
C ILE A 142 -4.78 -21.81 -9.59
N ASP A 143 -5.68 -22.54 -8.93
CA ASP A 143 -6.92 -23.03 -9.54
C ASP A 143 -8.00 -21.96 -9.40
N PHE A 144 -8.35 -21.30 -10.51
CA PHE A 144 -9.37 -20.24 -10.52
C PHE A 144 -10.80 -20.74 -10.26
N ARG A 145 -11.02 -22.05 -10.28
CA ARG A 145 -12.33 -22.65 -9.95
C ARG A 145 -12.62 -22.61 -8.46
N GLU A 146 -11.55 -22.59 -7.66
CA GLU A 146 -11.64 -22.52 -6.21
C GLU A 146 -11.49 -21.08 -5.71
N PRO A 147 -12.21 -20.68 -4.66
CA PRO A 147 -12.10 -19.35 -4.11
C PRO A 147 -10.74 -19.13 -3.41
N LEU A 148 -10.19 -17.92 -3.57
CA LEU A 148 -9.04 -17.46 -2.82
C LEU A 148 -9.51 -16.74 -1.55
N TYR A 149 -8.85 -17.02 -0.42
CA TYR A 149 -9.16 -16.41 0.86
C TYR A 149 -8.03 -15.49 1.30
N ILE A 150 -8.39 -14.31 1.84
CA ILE A 150 -7.43 -13.36 2.40
C ILE A 150 -7.87 -13.05 3.83
N LYS A 151 -6.98 -13.28 4.81
CA LYS A 151 -7.16 -12.86 6.18
C LYS A 151 -6.37 -11.60 6.44
N VAL A 152 -7.02 -10.59 7.01
CA VAL A 152 -6.36 -9.34 7.38
C VAL A 152 -6.64 -9.01 8.83
N ALA A 153 -5.57 -8.83 9.59
CA ALA A 153 -5.60 -8.37 10.97
C ALA A 153 -4.78 -7.09 11.12
N SER A 154 -5.43 -6.00 11.50
CA SER A 154 -4.78 -4.70 11.72
C SER A 154 -5.70 -3.81 12.56
N PRO A 155 -5.16 -2.90 13.40
CA PRO A 155 -5.97 -1.93 14.14
C PRO A 155 -6.79 -0.99 13.26
N TYR A 156 -6.29 -0.67 12.07
CA TYR A 156 -7.01 0.08 11.05
C TYR A 156 -6.95 -0.70 9.73
N ILE A 157 -8.13 -0.99 9.19
CA ILE A 157 -8.25 -1.88 8.03
C ILE A 157 -8.78 -1.11 6.83
N ARG A 158 -7.88 -0.89 5.87
CA ARG A 158 -8.16 -0.45 4.51
C ARG A 158 -7.45 -1.39 3.56
N ILE A 159 -8.20 -2.06 2.70
CA ILE A 159 -7.68 -3.14 1.84
C ILE A 159 -8.01 -2.79 0.38
N PRO A 160 -7.13 -2.05 -0.33
CA PRO A 160 -7.21 -1.92 -1.78
C PRO A 160 -6.62 -3.19 -2.40
N ILE A 161 -7.43 -3.95 -3.13
CA ILE A 161 -7.02 -5.19 -3.78
C ILE A 161 -6.99 -4.97 -5.29
N SER A 162 -5.92 -5.44 -5.92
CA SER A 162 -5.76 -5.50 -7.37
C SER A 162 -5.22 -6.87 -7.78
N LEU A 163 -5.80 -7.44 -8.82
CA LEU A 163 -5.28 -8.65 -9.46
C LEU A 163 -4.71 -8.25 -10.81
N LEU A 164 -3.43 -8.50 -11.02
CA LEU A 164 -2.66 -8.06 -12.17
C LEU A 164 -1.90 -9.26 -12.75
N ASN A 165 -1.71 -9.28 -14.06
CA ASN A 165 -0.68 -10.14 -14.64
C ASN A 165 0.70 -9.49 -14.44
N LEU A 166 1.76 -10.26 -14.65
CA LEU A 166 3.14 -9.78 -14.44
C LEU A 166 3.46 -8.53 -15.27
N SER A 167 3.03 -8.46 -16.52
CA SER A 167 3.27 -7.31 -17.40
C SER A 167 2.55 -6.04 -16.91
N GLY A 168 1.30 -6.15 -16.52
CA GLY A 168 0.53 -5.04 -15.96
C GLY A 168 1.08 -4.55 -14.62
N PHE A 169 1.59 -5.48 -13.79
CA PHE A 169 2.26 -5.11 -12.56
C PHE A 169 3.55 -4.32 -12.82
N ILE A 170 4.39 -4.78 -13.76
CA ILE A 170 5.64 -4.10 -14.12
C ILE A 170 5.34 -2.70 -14.67
N GLU A 171 4.38 -2.57 -15.58
CA GLU A 171 3.96 -1.27 -16.13
C GLU A 171 3.50 -0.31 -15.03
N LYS A 172 2.63 -0.79 -14.14
CA LYS A 172 2.16 -0.02 -12.99
C LYS A 172 3.31 0.47 -12.11
N GLU A 173 4.24 -0.43 -11.74
CA GLU A 173 5.39 -0.08 -10.92
C GLU A 173 6.31 0.94 -11.61
N GLN A 174 6.58 0.79 -12.91
CA GLN A 174 7.42 1.73 -13.67
C GLN A 174 6.82 3.14 -13.69
N ILE A 175 5.53 3.26 -13.97
CA ILE A 175 4.84 4.56 -14.00
C ILE A 175 4.81 5.18 -12.60
N GLN A 176 4.61 4.36 -11.57
CA GLN A 176 4.60 4.82 -10.19
C GLN A 176 5.99 5.32 -9.76
N ILE A 177 7.06 4.57 -10.08
CA ILE A 177 8.44 4.98 -9.80
C ILE A 177 8.79 6.27 -10.51
N LEU A 178 8.38 6.41 -11.78
CA LEU A 178 8.61 7.63 -12.56
C LEU A 178 7.89 8.84 -11.94
N THR A 179 6.62 8.68 -11.60
CA THR A 179 5.81 9.75 -11.01
C THR A 179 6.36 10.19 -9.65
N ASP A 180 6.68 9.22 -8.79
CA ASP A 180 7.26 9.47 -7.48
C ASP A 180 8.66 10.11 -7.62
N GLY A 181 9.47 9.63 -8.57
CA GLY A 181 10.81 10.17 -8.86
C GLY A 181 10.78 11.63 -9.31
N ILE A 182 9.84 12.00 -10.19
CA ILE A 182 9.64 13.40 -10.60
C ILE A 182 9.25 14.25 -9.39
N PHE A 183 8.29 13.78 -8.58
CA PHE A 183 7.85 14.51 -7.39
C PHE A 183 9.00 14.74 -6.40
N TYR A 184 9.72 13.66 -6.02
CA TYR A 184 10.85 13.77 -5.09
C TYR A 184 12.00 14.59 -5.67
N GLY A 185 12.25 14.50 -6.97
CA GLY A 185 13.26 15.29 -7.66
C GLY A 185 12.97 16.79 -7.59
N ILE A 186 11.72 17.20 -7.80
CA ILE A 186 11.29 18.61 -7.68
C ILE A 186 11.47 19.12 -6.24
N VAL A 187 11.00 18.37 -5.24
CA VAL A 187 11.13 18.76 -3.83
C VAL A 187 12.60 18.85 -3.44
N PHE A 188 13.43 17.90 -3.86
CA PHE A 188 14.86 17.90 -3.61
C PHE A 188 15.57 19.10 -4.27
N ALA A 189 15.22 19.44 -5.52
CA ALA A 189 15.78 20.61 -6.20
C ALA A 189 15.45 21.93 -5.46
N ILE A 190 14.21 22.07 -4.96
CA ILE A 190 13.79 23.23 -4.17
C ILE A 190 14.57 23.28 -2.84
N LEU A 191 14.76 22.14 -2.20
CA LEU A 191 15.57 22.02 -0.98
C LEU A 191 17.02 22.50 -1.23
N CYS A 192 17.67 21.96 -2.27
CA CYS A 192 19.02 22.34 -2.64
C CYS A 192 19.11 23.85 -2.95
N TYR A 193 18.14 24.41 -3.68
CA TYR A 193 18.08 25.84 -3.98
C TYR A 193 18.06 26.69 -2.70
N HIS A 194 17.20 26.39 -1.74
CA HIS A 194 17.11 27.14 -0.48
C HIS A 194 18.36 26.97 0.38
N PHE A 195 18.94 25.78 0.37
CA PHE A 195 20.20 25.53 1.07
C PHE A 195 21.37 26.34 0.48
N LEU A 196 21.47 26.44 -0.87
CA LEU A 196 22.47 27.26 -1.53
C LEU A 196 22.28 28.75 -1.24
N ILE A 197 21.06 29.26 -1.21
CA ILE A 197 20.75 30.63 -0.82
C ILE A 197 21.18 30.88 0.63
N PHE A 198 20.94 29.94 1.53
CA PHE A 198 21.42 30.03 2.90
C PHE A 198 22.95 30.17 2.95
N LEU A 199 23.69 29.37 2.19
CA LEU A 199 25.17 29.45 2.15
C LEU A 199 25.64 30.80 1.63
N ALA A 200 24.96 31.38 0.63
CA ALA A 200 25.30 32.66 0.03
C ALA A 200 24.98 33.87 0.94
N LEU A 201 23.75 33.88 1.49
CA LEU A 201 23.24 35.04 2.23
C LEU A 201 23.38 34.91 3.75
N ARG A 202 23.70 33.72 4.26
CA ARG A 202 23.79 33.38 5.70
C ARG A 202 22.55 33.76 6.51
N ASN A 203 21.40 33.93 5.86
CA ASN A 203 20.14 34.23 6.51
C ASN A 203 19.47 32.93 6.99
N ARG A 204 19.23 32.84 8.31
CA ARG A 204 18.70 31.66 8.98
C ARG A 204 17.30 31.23 8.48
N SER A 205 16.52 32.15 7.95
CA SER A 205 15.18 31.81 7.41
C SER A 205 15.25 30.79 6.27
N TYR A 206 16.29 30.89 5.41
CA TYR A 206 16.47 29.89 4.34
C TYR A 206 16.91 28.53 4.88
N LEU A 207 17.69 28.50 5.97
CA LEU A 207 18.08 27.25 6.62
C LEU A 207 16.85 26.56 7.24
N HIS A 208 16.01 27.31 7.95
CA HIS A 208 14.79 26.77 8.56
C HIS A 208 13.86 26.19 7.49
N TYR A 209 13.72 26.88 6.35
CA TYR A 209 12.92 26.38 5.23
C TYR A 209 13.52 25.11 4.61
N ALA A 210 14.83 25.02 4.46
CA ALA A 210 15.49 23.80 3.97
C ALA A 210 15.29 22.62 4.95
N ILE A 211 15.38 22.86 6.26
CA ILE A 211 15.10 21.85 7.30
C ILE A 211 13.64 21.39 7.21
N PHE A 212 12.69 22.32 7.09
CA PHE A 212 11.27 22.00 6.92
C PHE A 212 11.04 21.11 5.68
N LEU A 213 11.61 21.48 4.52
CA LEU A 213 11.49 20.68 3.30
C LEU A 213 12.14 19.30 3.44
N THR A 214 13.22 19.18 4.20
CA THR A 214 13.85 17.87 4.49
C THR A 214 12.88 16.97 5.26
N PHE A 215 12.22 17.48 6.30
CA PHE A 215 11.23 16.71 7.04
C PHE A 215 10.01 16.37 6.19
N VAL A 216 9.55 17.29 5.35
CA VAL A 216 8.46 17.03 4.38
C VAL A 216 8.84 15.90 3.45
N LEU A 217 10.04 15.93 2.86
CA LEU A 217 10.53 14.89 1.95
C LEU A 217 10.58 13.52 2.64
N LEU A 218 11.16 13.45 3.83
CA LEU A 218 11.26 12.22 4.61
C LEU A 218 9.88 11.69 5.03
N TRP A 219 8.96 12.59 5.39
CA TRP A 219 7.59 12.23 5.74
C TRP A 219 6.84 11.60 4.56
N PHE A 220 6.97 12.18 3.36
CA PHE A 220 6.39 11.59 2.16
C PHE A 220 7.02 10.25 1.79
N LEU A 221 8.35 10.12 1.84
CA LEU A 221 9.05 8.84 1.60
C LEU A 221 8.57 7.75 2.58
N SER A 222 8.39 8.12 3.85
CA SER A 222 7.86 7.21 4.85
C SER A 222 6.38 6.91 4.62
N GLY A 223 5.57 7.90 4.23
CA GLY A 223 4.14 7.77 3.97
C GLY A 223 3.79 6.89 2.77
N GLN A 224 4.67 6.83 1.79
CA GLN A 224 4.53 6.04 0.56
C GLN A 224 5.15 4.64 0.65
N GLY A 225 5.80 4.28 1.78
CA GLY A 225 6.45 2.98 1.95
C GLY A 225 7.90 2.92 1.43
N TRP A 226 8.39 3.94 0.72
CA TRP A 226 9.76 3.95 0.22
C TRP A 226 10.81 3.95 1.32
N ALA A 227 10.56 4.68 2.41
CA ALA A 227 11.46 4.67 3.55
C ALA A 227 11.54 3.28 4.20
N LEU A 228 10.43 2.55 4.29
CA LEU A 228 10.42 1.18 4.79
C LEU A 228 11.29 0.27 3.91
N LEU A 229 11.14 0.39 2.60
CA LEU A 229 11.82 -0.47 1.63
C LEU A 229 13.35 -0.25 1.60
N TYR A 230 13.79 1.01 1.66
CA TYR A 230 15.21 1.37 1.44
C TYR A 230 15.94 1.84 2.70
N LEU A 231 15.28 2.56 3.61
CA LEU A 231 15.94 3.12 4.81
C LEU A 231 15.78 2.22 6.03
N PHE A 232 14.61 1.60 6.17
CA PHE A 232 14.25 0.81 7.36
C PHE A 232 14.04 -0.67 7.07
N ALA A 233 14.49 -1.18 5.92
CA ALA A 233 14.38 -2.59 5.57
C ALA A 233 14.80 -3.55 6.71
N PRO A 234 15.95 -3.35 7.40
CA PRO A 234 16.37 -4.21 8.50
C PRO A 234 15.57 -4.01 9.80
N LEU A 235 14.79 -2.92 9.91
CA LEU A 235 14.06 -2.53 11.13
C LEU A 235 12.62 -2.11 10.80
N PRO A 236 11.76 -3.03 10.33
CA PRO A 236 10.42 -2.70 9.81
C PRO A 236 9.54 -1.98 10.85
N LYS A 237 9.67 -2.31 12.13
CA LYS A 237 8.95 -1.61 13.20
C LYS A 237 9.27 -0.11 13.27
N LEU A 238 10.54 0.27 13.08
CA LEU A 238 10.94 1.69 13.02
C LEU A 238 10.36 2.38 11.80
N GLY A 239 10.32 1.71 10.66
CA GLY A 239 9.70 2.22 9.44
C GLY A 239 8.23 2.62 9.64
N HIS A 240 7.47 1.85 10.43
CA HIS A 240 6.06 2.16 10.71
C HIS A 240 5.88 3.32 11.68
N ILE A 241 6.75 3.44 12.70
CA ILE A 241 6.71 4.53 13.68
C ILE A 241 7.26 5.83 13.08
N SER A 242 8.15 5.76 12.08
CA SER A 242 8.78 6.92 11.47
C SER A 242 7.79 7.90 10.85
N ASN A 243 6.73 7.42 10.23
CA ASN A 243 5.75 8.29 9.55
C ASN A 243 5.04 9.28 10.49
N PRO A 244 4.43 8.88 11.63
CA PRO A 244 3.84 9.83 12.57
C PRO A 244 4.88 10.74 13.23
N LEU A 245 6.08 10.24 13.54
CA LEU A 245 7.16 11.06 14.12
C LEU A 245 7.65 12.13 13.14
N LEU A 246 7.84 11.79 11.88
CA LEU A 246 8.21 12.74 10.84
C LEU A 246 7.10 13.76 10.59
N GLY A 247 5.82 13.36 10.63
CA GLY A 247 4.69 14.27 10.56
C GLY A 247 4.69 15.31 11.69
N LEU A 248 5.01 14.90 12.92
CA LEU A 248 5.19 15.81 14.05
C LEU A 248 6.36 16.77 13.83
N ALA A 249 7.51 16.26 13.32
CA ALA A 249 8.68 17.10 13.00
C ALA A 249 8.37 18.15 11.91
N VAL A 250 7.56 17.79 10.90
CA VAL A 250 7.04 18.75 9.89
C VAL A 250 6.23 19.86 10.55
N LEU A 251 5.29 19.51 11.44
CA LEU A 251 4.46 20.50 12.15
C LEU A 251 5.32 21.45 13.00
N ILE A 252 6.27 20.91 13.78
CA ILE A 252 7.15 21.73 14.64
C ILE A 252 8.04 22.65 13.79
N SER A 253 8.64 22.14 12.71
CA SER A 253 9.51 22.93 11.83
C SER A 253 8.76 23.98 11.00
N GLY A 254 7.47 23.82 10.76
CA GLY A 254 6.64 24.78 10.03
C GLY A 254 6.10 25.95 10.87
N ILE A 255 6.25 25.92 12.20
CA ILE A 255 5.77 26.97 13.11
C ILE A 255 6.82 28.09 13.30
N GLN A 256 8.03 27.92 12.84
CA GLN A 256 9.12 28.90 12.91
C GLN A 256 9.14 29.81 11.68
#